data_3081ce0eb894cb9b86fd3f07836af2e2
#
_entry.id   3081ce0eb894cb9b86fd3f07836af2e2
#
_cell.length_a   1.000
_cell.length_b   1.000
_cell.length_c   1.000
_cell.angle_alpha   90.00
_cell.angle_beta   90.00
_cell.angle_gamma   90.00
#
_symmetry.space_group_name_H-M   'P 1'
#
loop_
_entity.id
_entity.type
_entity.pdbx_description
1 polymer ?
#
loop_
_entity_poly.entity_id
_entity_poly.type
_entity_poly.pdbx_seq_one_letter_code
_entity_poly.pdbx_strand_id
1 'polypeptide(L)'
;ASEIKVTLGQIRTIKVHVMGEVVKAGTYSLSSFSTAFYALYHAGGVNDLGSLRNISVVRNGKQIAVVDVYDFILKGQSKGNISLQDGDAIIVPPYHSLVEVDGNVKRPMFYEMAEGETLNTLLGYAGDFTGDAYRKSVTVTRKNGREYQIHTVDDDMYSAFALVDGDKVEVGRMIERFENRIEVKGAVYREGVYQLSENINTVSK
;
A
#
# COMPACT_ATOMS: atom_id res chain seq x y z
N ALA A 1 -20.65 46.43 -36.70
CA ALA A 1 -19.80 45.28 -36.29
C ALA A 1 -19.62 45.39 -34.78
N SER A 2 -20.05 44.36 -34.02
CA SER A 2 -19.86 44.32 -32.57
C SER A 2 -18.55 43.61 -32.28
N GLU A 3 -17.64 44.31 -31.60
CA GLU A 3 -16.34 43.78 -31.20
C GLU A 3 -16.49 43.09 -29.82
N ILE A 4 -16.26 41.79 -29.74
CA ILE A 4 -16.27 41.03 -28.48
C ILE A 4 -14.82 40.97 -27.97
N LYS A 5 -14.54 41.63 -26.85
CA LYS A 5 -13.23 41.63 -26.22
C LYS A 5 -13.26 40.61 -25.06
N VAL A 6 -12.62 39.49 -25.23
CA VAL A 6 -12.45 38.46 -24.18
C VAL A 6 -11.13 38.73 -23.45
N THR A 7 -11.20 39.12 -22.18
CA THR A 7 -10.02 39.26 -21.32
C THR A 7 -9.98 38.11 -20.30
N LEU A 8 -8.84 37.46 -20.18
CA LEU A 8 -8.57 36.51 -19.10
C LEU A 8 -8.50 37.31 -17.77
N GLY A 9 -9.42 36.98 -16.84
CA GLY A 9 -9.37 37.52 -15.49
C GLY A 9 -8.19 36.94 -14.70
N GLN A 10 -7.78 37.64 -13.63
CA GLN A 10 -6.77 37.14 -12.70
C GLN A 10 -7.30 35.89 -11.97
N ILE A 11 -6.45 34.86 -11.81
CA ILE A 11 -6.77 33.68 -11.01
C ILE A 11 -6.93 34.11 -9.56
N ARG A 12 -8.09 33.83 -8.98
CA ARG A 12 -8.39 34.14 -7.58
C ARG A 12 -7.54 33.27 -6.66
N THR A 13 -6.99 33.86 -5.61
CA THR A 13 -6.31 33.17 -4.52
C THR A 13 -7.30 32.84 -3.41
N ILE A 14 -7.19 31.65 -2.84
CA ILE A 14 -7.97 31.18 -1.69
C ILE A 14 -7.01 30.89 -0.54
N LYS A 15 -7.50 31.01 0.71
CA LYS A 15 -6.79 30.59 1.92
C LYS A 15 -7.35 29.27 2.41
N VAL A 16 -6.48 28.29 2.61
CA VAL A 16 -6.83 26.95 3.06
C VAL A 16 -6.00 26.62 4.30
N HIS A 17 -6.62 26.01 5.28
CA HIS A 17 -5.96 25.57 6.51
C HIS A 17 -5.60 24.11 6.41
N VAL A 18 -4.33 23.75 6.64
CA VAL A 18 -3.86 22.36 6.71
C VAL A 18 -3.39 22.10 8.13
N MET A 19 -4.00 21.11 8.80
CA MET A 19 -3.85 20.86 10.22
C MET A 19 -3.71 19.36 10.52
N GLY A 20 -3.25 19.04 11.74
CA GLY A 20 -3.04 17.68 12.21
C GLY A 20 -1.68 17.13 11.83
N GLU A 21 -1.61 15.84 11.54
CA GLU A 21 -0.38 15.07 11.33
C GLU A 21 0.20 15.29 9.91
N VAL A 22 0.65 16.50 9.65
CA VAL A 22 1.32 16.92 8.40
C VAL A 22 2.72 17.45 8.71
N VAL A 23 3.59 17.47 7.72
CA VAL A 23 4.97 17.94 7.87
C VAL A 23 5.02 19.41 8.27
N LYS A 24 4.15 20.24 7.65
CA LYS A 24 4.05 21.68 7.96
C LYS A 24 2.59 22.09 8.07
N ALA A 25 2.06 22.10 9.28
CA ALA A 25 0.73 22.65 9.54
C ALA A 25 0.71 24.17 9.36
N GLY A 26 -0.37 24.72 8.81
CA GLY A 26 -0.50 26.15 8.61
C GLY A 26 -1.61 26.56 7.66
N THR A 27 -1.65 27.86 7.37
CA THR A 27 -2.56 28.45 6.39
C THR A 27 -1.81 28.73 5.09
N TYR A 28 -2.33 28.22 3.99
CA TYR A 28 -1.73 28.29 2.67
C TYR A 28 -2.58 29.18 1.75
N SER A 29 -1.91 30.06 1.02
CA SER A 29 -2.53 30.84 -0.07
C SER A 29 -2.34 30.09 -1.38
N LEU A 30 -3.42 29.54 -1.91
CA LEU A 30 -3.43 28.67 -3.08
C LEU A 30 -4.31 29.25 -4.20
N SER A 31 -4.14 28.75 -5.42
CA SER A 31 -5.05 29.04 -6.52
C SER A 31 -6.45 28.50 -6.24
N SER A 32 -7.50 29.19 -6.68
CA SER A 32 -8.89 28.70 -6.59
C SER A 32 -9.17 27.39 -7.36
N PHE A 33 -8.23 26.92 -8.19
CA PHE A 33 -8.28 25.63 -8.87
C PHE A 33 -7.60 24.51 -8.08
N SER A 34 -7.05 24.81 -6.89
CA SER A 34 -6.33 23.83 -6.08
C SER A 34 -7.25 22.77 -5.49
N THR A 35 -6.75 21.56 -5.40
CA THR A 35 -7.45 20.41 -4.80
C THR A 35 -6.86 20.07 -3.44
N ALA A 36 -7.50 19.15 -2.73
CA ALA A 36 -7.04 18.67 -1.43
C ALA A 36 -5.62 18.08 -1.49
N PHE A 37 -5.30 17.27 -2.51
CA PHE A 37 -3.94 16.74 -2.70
C PHE A 37 -2.90 17.83 -2.95
N TYR A 38 -3.27 18.86 -3.71
CA TYR A 38 -2.36 19.95 -3.97
C TYR A 38 -2.01 20.73 -2.70
N ALA A 39 -2.99 20.95 -1.83
CA ALA A 39 -2.76 21.60 -0.54
C ALA A 39 -1.91 20.74 0.40
N LEU A 40 -2.15 19.42 0.46
CA LEU A 40 -1.32 18.47 1.21
C LEU A 40 0.13 18.48 0.69
N TYR A 41 0.32 18.50 -0.61
CA TYR A 41 1.65 18.59 -1.21
C TYR A 41 2.39 19.86 -0.77
N HIS A 42 1.70 21.01 -0.74
CA HIS A 42 2.27 22.28 -0.25
C HIS A 42 2.63 22.25 1.24
N ALA A 43 1.87 21.47 2.04
CA ALA A 43 2.18 21.25 3.45
C ALA A 43 3.34 20.25 3.68
N GLY A 44 3.97 19.76 2.61
CA GLY A 44 5.04 18.78 2.67
C GLY A 44 4.58 17.34 2.84
N GLY A 45 3.27 17.07 2.69
CA GLY A 45 2.66 15.77 2.87
C GLY A 45 2.25 15.45 4.31
N VAL A 46 1.84 14.22 4.51
CA VAL A 46 1.50 13.64 5.81
C VAL A 46 2.79 13.22 6.52
N ASN A 47 2.89 13.40 7.83
CA ASN A 47 4.03 12.94 8.62
C ASN A 47 3.89 11.44 8.99
N ASP A 48 4.88 10.88 9.70
CA ASP A 48 4.94 9.45 10.03
C ASP A 48 3.80 8.96 10.96
N LEU A 49 3.09 9.87 11.62
CA LEU A 49 1.96 9.55 12.49
C LEU A 49 0.62 9.75 11.80
N GLY A 50 0.60 10.39 10.63
CA GLY A 50 -0.62 10.79 9.96
C GLY A 50 -1.26 9.68 9.13
N SER A 51 -2.60 9.66 9.15
CA SER A 51 -3.38 8.79 8.29
C SER A 51 -3.30 9.22 6.84
N LEU A 52 -3.03 8.28 5.96
CA LEU A 52 -3.14 8.43 4.51
C LEU A 52 -4.53 8.06 3.98
N ARG A 53 -5.40 7.54 4.86
CA ARG A 53 -6.67 6.94 4.48
C ARG A 53 -7.90 7.72 4.97
N ASN A 54 -7.74 8.60 5.97
CA ASN A 54 -8.86 9.28 6.62
C ASN A 54 -8.63 10.79 6.72
N ILE A 55 -8.18 11.41 5.64
CA ILE A 55 -7.94 12.86 5.60
C ILE A 55 -9.26 13.57 5.34
N SER A 56 -9.71 14.39 6.31
CA SER A 56 -10.97 15.12 6.21
C SER A 56 -10.81 16.47 5.55
N VAL A 57 -11.70 16.80 4.63
CA VAL A 57 -11.89 18.17 4.12
C VAL A 57 -13.15 18.75 4.76
N VAL A 58 -12.97 19.86 5.46
CA VAL A 58 -14.03 20.54 6.23
C VAL A 58 -14.30 21.91 5.63
N ARG A 59 -15.58 22.21 5.39
CA ARG A 59 -16.10 23.50 4.91
C ARG A 59 -17.22 23.97 5.82
N ASN A 60 -17.11 25.19 6.31
CA ASN A 60 -18.13 25.77 7.22
C ASN A 60 -18.46 24.85 8.41
N GLY A 61 -17.44 24.22 9.01
CA GLY A 61 -17.59 23.32 10.15
C GLY A 61 -18.20 21.94 9.84
N LYS A 62 -18.42 21.61 8.56
CA LYS A 62 -18.94 20.30 8.14
C LYS A 62 -17.90 19.57 7.30
N GLN A 63 -17.72 18.28 7.57
CA GLN A 63 -16.93 17.40 6.72
C GLN A 63 -17.66 17.21 5.38
N ILE A 64 -17.00 17.61 4.29
CA ILE A 64 -17.57 17.56 2.94
C ILE A 64 -16.93 16.47 2.08
N ALA A 65 -15.73 16.00 2.45
CA ALA A 65 -15.07 14.90 1.80
C ALA A 65 -14.10 14.20 2.75
N VAL A 66 -13.79 12.94 2.45
CA VAL A 66 -12.67 12.17 2.99
C VAL A 66 -11.76 11.80 1.84
N VAL A 67 -10.49 12.08 2.00
CA VAL A 67 -9.44 11.75 1.02
C VAL A 67 -8.73 10.49 1.48
N ASP A 68 -8.74 9.46 0.64
CA ASP A 68 -7.94 8.25 0.78
C ASP A 68 -6.84 8.27 -0.28
N VAL A 69 -5.59 8.40 0.16
CA VAL A 69 -4.43 8.45 -0.72
C VAL A 69 -4.17 7.09 -1.38
N TYR A 70 -4.54 5.98 -0.72
CA TYR A 70 -4.40 4.63 -1.27
C TYR A 70 -5.31 4.42 -2.48
N ASP A 71 -6.54 4.91 -2.44
CA ASP A 71 -7.45 4.87 -3.58
C ASP A 71 -6.87 5.60 -4.79
N PHE A 72 -6.19 6.71 -4.54
CA PHE A 72 -5.54 7.47 -5.60
C PHE A 72 -4.31 6.76 -6.16
N ILE A 73 -3.36 6.36 -5.29
CA ILE A 73 -2.07 5.80 -5.71
C ILE A 73 -2.22 4.38 -6.28
N LEU A 74 -3.07 3.54 -5.66
CA LEU A 74 -3.17 2.12 -5.99
C LEU A 74 -4.29 1.82 -6.98
N LYS A 75 -5.36 2.61 -6.99
CA LYS A 75 -6.55 2.37 -7.83
C LYS A 75 -6.78 3.46 -8.90
N GLY A 76 -6.01 4.54 -8.87
CA GLY A 76 -6.19 5.70 -9.77
C GLY A 76 -7.49 6.46 -9.52
N GLN A 77 -8.14 6.27 -8.35
CA GLN A 77 -9.40 6.91 -8.00
C GLN A 77 -9.15 8.19 -7.21
N SER A 78 -9.67 9.31 -7.69
CA SER A 78 -9.54 10.60 -7.05
C SER A 78 -10.75 10.98 -6.17
N LYS A 79 -11.48 10.00 -5.66
CA LYS A 79 -12.58 10.24 -4.73
C LYS A 79 -12.08 11.05 -3.53
N GLY A 80 -12.83 12.08 -3.14
CA GLY A 80 -12.44 12.96 -2.04
C GLY A 80 -11.41 14.04 -2.40
N ASN A 81 -10.69 13.93 -3.52
CA ASN A 81 -9.80 14.99 -3.99
C ASN A 81 -10.58 16.13 -4.65
N ILE A 82 -11.35 16.84 -3.87
CA ILE A 82 -12.24 17.90 -4.32
C ILE A 82 -11.49 19.21 -4.52
N SER A 83 -12.08 20.10 -5.32
CA SER A 83 -11.62 21.48 -5.45
C SER A 83 -11.91 22.27 -4.17
N LEU A 84 -10.90 22.97 -3.69
CA LEU A 84 -10.96 23.72 -2.43
C LEU A 84 -11.60 25.10 -2.63
N GLN A 85 -12.16 25.62 -1.55
CA GLN A 85 -12.69 26.97 -1.47
C GLN A 85 -12.00 27.76 -0.36
N ASP A 86 -12.19 29.07 -0.39
CA ASP A 86 -11.65 29.95 0.64
C ASP A 86 -12.22 29.59 2.02
N GLY A 87 -11.34 29.42 3.01
CA GLY A 87 -11.69 29.01 4.36
C GLY A 87 -11.84 27.51 4.57
N ASP A 88 -11.59 26.66 3.56
CA ASP A 88 -11.59 25.20 3.78
C ASP A 88 -10.46 24.78 4.71
N ALA A 89 -10.70 23.73 5.48
CA ALA A 89 -9.71 23.10 6.33
C ALA A 89 -9.49 21.64 5.93
N ILE A 90 -8.23 21.24 5.83
CA ILE A 90 -7.79 19.85 5.64
C ILE A 90 -7.24 19.38 6.97
N ILE A 91 -7.80 18.30 7.50
CA ILE A 91 -7.42 17.76 8.80
C ILE A 91 -6.92 16.34 8.60
N VAL A 92 -5.66 16.10 8.96
CA VAL A 92 -5.03 14.78 8.93
C VAL A 92 -5.01 14.22 10.34
N PRO A 93 -5.80 13.19 10.66
CA PRO A 93 -5.75 12.53 11.96
C PRO A 93 -4.53 11.59 12.04
N PRO A 94 -4.16 11.06 13.23
CA PRO A 94 -3.25 9.94 13.35
C PRO A 94 -3.80 8.70 12.60
N TYR A 95 -2.88 7.81 12.15
CA TYR A 95 -3.28 6.53 11.57
C TYR A 95 -4.01 5.66 12.60
N HIS A 96 -4.87 4.76 12.14
CA HIS A 96 -5.62 3.86 13.01
C HIS A 96 -4.95 2.50 13.16
N SER A 97 -4.52 1.90 12.07
CA SER A 97 -3.91 0.58 12.06
C SER A 97 -2.74 0.54 11.07
N LEU A 98 -1.55 0.30 11.59
CA LEU A 98 -0.32 0.22 10.80
C LEU A 98 0.24 -1.20 10.88
N VAL A 99 0.44 -1.85 9.73
CA VAL A 99 0.92 -3.21 9.60
C VAL A 99 2.21 -3.22 8.79
N GLU A 100 3.22 -3.92 9.30
CA GLU A 100 4.47 -4.16 8.58
C GLU A 100 4.36 -5.40 7.71
N VAL A 101 4.80 -5.32 6.45
CA VAL A 101 5.04 -6.50 5.62
C VAL A 101 6.49 -6.53 5.18
N ASP A 102 7.12 -7.70 5.32
CA ASP A 102 8.54 -7.95 5.05
C ASP A 102 8.75 -9.27 4.30
N GLY A 103 9.98 -9.51 3.86
CA GLY A 103 10.36 -10.71 3.14
C GLY A 103 10.06 -10.65 1.64
N ASN A 104 9.60 -11.77 1.06
CA ASN A 104 9.52 -11.96 -0.38
C ASN A 104 8.25 -11.36 -1.01
N VAL A 105 8.01 -10.07 -0.80
CA VAL A 105 7.02 -9.23 -1.48
C VAL A 105 7.70 -8.15 -2.31
N LYS A 106 7.01 -7.59 -3.29
CA LYS A 106 7.62 -6.59 -4.19
C LYS A 106 7.87 -5.24 -3.53
N ARG A 107 7.09 -4.87 -2.51
CA ARG A 107 7.20 -3.59 -1.78
C ARG A 107 7.09 -3.83 -0.28
N PRO A 108 8.16 -4.32 0.38
CA PRO A 108 8.17 -4.49 1.83
C PRO A 108 8.20 -3.11 2.50
N MET A 109 7.19 -2.80 3.29
CA MET A 109 7.07 -1.55 4.05
C MET A 109 5.89 -1.60 5.01
N PHE A 110 5.64 -0.50 5.71
CA PHE A 110 4.45 -0.31 6.52
C PHE A 110 3.26 0.13 5.67
N TYR A 111 2.09 -0.44 5.95
CA TYR A 111 0.83 -0.11 5.31
C TYR A 111 -0.24 0.22 6.33
N GLU A 112 -0.96 1.32 6.11
CA GLU A 112 -2.14 1.64 6.89
C GLU A 112 -3.33 0.81 6.38
N MET A 113 -3.89 0.00 7.27
CA MET A 113 -5.04 -0.84 6.97
C MET A 113 -6.35 -0.18 7.40
N ALA A 114 -7.35 -0.22 6.53
CA ALA A 114 -8.71 0.18 6.87
C ALA A 114 -9.46 -0.97 7.53
N GLU A 115 -10.55 -0.63 8.23
CA GLU A 115 -11.42 -1.62 8.86
C GLU A 115 -11.96 -2.63 7.82
N GLY A 116 -11.89 -3.91 8.15
CA GLY A 116 -12.34 -5.01 7.29
C GLY A 116 -11.37 -5.42 6.18
N GLU A 117 -10.23 -4.76 6.05
CA GLU A 117 -9.18 -5.21 5.13
C GLU A 117 -8.43 -6.41 5.70
N THR A 118 -8.02 -7.30 4.81
CA THR A 118 -7.46 -8.60 5.14
C THR A 118 -6.01 -8.73 4.71
N LEU A 119 -5.37 -9.84 5.09
CA LEU A 119 -4.02 -10.19 4.64
C LEU A 119 -3.90 -10.17 3.10
N ASN A 120 -4.92 -10.64 2.38
CA ASN A 120 -4.94 -10.59 0.92
C ASN A 120 -4.89 -9.15 0.39
N THR A 121 -5.59 -8.23 1.06
CA THR A 121 -5.55 -6.79 0.70
C THR A 121 -4.15 -6.21 0.92
N LEU A 122 -3.51 -6.53 2.05
CA LEU A 122 -2.14 -6.10 2.36
C LEU A 122 -1.14 -6.60 1.31
N LEU A 123 -1.21 -7.88 0.93
CA LEU A 123 -0.36 -8.46 -0.11
C LEU A 123 -0.55 -7.73 -1.45
N GLY A 124 -1.80 -7.39 -1.80
CA GLY A 124 -2.09 -6.55 -2.97
C GLY A 124 -1.43 -5.17 -2.90
N TYR A 125 -1.46 -4.51 -1.74
CA TYR A 125 -0.76 -3.23 -1.51
C TYR A 125 0.74 -3.37 -1.63
N ALA A 126 1.31 -4.46 -1.15
CA ALA A 126 2.72 -4.79 -1.27
C ALA A 126 3.15 -5.18 -2.71
N GLY A 127 2.23 -5.16 -3.67
CA GLY A 127 2.47 -5.49 -5.07
C GLY A 127 2.58 -6.99 -5.32
N ASP A 128 2.07 -7.80 -4.39
CA ASP A 128 2.09 -9.25 -4.43
C ASP A 128 3.49 -9.86 -4.22
N PHE A 129 3.59 -11.15 -4.29
CA PHE A 129 4.78 -11.96 -4.06
C PHE A 129 5.88 -11.74 -5.09
N THR A 130 7.15 -11.89 -4.68
CA THR A 130 8.27 -12.05 -5.61
C THR A 130 8.24 -13.42 -6.29
N GLY A 131 9.07 -13.61 -7.33
CA GLY A 131 9.10 -14.85 -8.07
C GLY A 131 9.56 -16.06 -7.26
N ASP A 132 10.35 -15.82 -6.21
CA ASP A 132 10.95 -16.82 -5.31
C ASP A 132 10.26 -16.91 -3.95
N ALA A 133 9.12 -16.24 -3.78
CA ALA A 133 8.33 -16.28 -2.56
C ALA A 133 7.66 -17.65 -2.34
N TYR A 134 7.64 -18.09 -1.08
CA TYR A 134 6.82 -19.21 -0.65
C TYR A 134 5.38 -18.72 -0.44
N ARG A 135 4.47 -19.13 -1.33
CA ARG A 135 3.09 -18.58 -1.42
C ARG A 135 2.06 -19.39 -0.67
N LYS A 136 2.42 -20.57 -0.14
CA LYS A 136 1.48 -21.49 0.51
C LYS A 136 1.08 -21.07 1.91
N SER A 137 1.95 -20.33 2.59
CA SER A 137 1.64 -19.74 3.87
C SER A 137 2.53 -18.52 4.13
N VAL A 138 2.06 -17.63 5.00
CA VAL A 138 2.83 -16.52 5.54
C VAL A 138 2.79 -16.56 7.06
N THR A 139 3.78 -15.95 7.69
CA THR A 139 3.83 -15.84 9.15
C THR A 139 3.37 -14.44 9.56
N VAL A 140 2.43 -14.37 10.49
CA VAL A 140 1.98 -13.11 11.09
C VAL A 140 2.36 -13.12 12.56
N THR A 141 3.18 -12.16 12.97
CA THR A 141 3.52 -11.92 14.37
C THR A 141 2.65 -10.80 14.91
N ARG A 142 1.84 -11.12 15.91
CA ARG A 142 0.87 -10.21 16.55
C ARG A 142 1.26 -9.94 18.00
N LYS A 143 1.07 -8.70 18.43
CA LYS A 143 1.24 -8.28 19.83
C LYS A 143 -0.10 -8.30 20.54
N ASN A 144 -0.22 -8.99 21.66
CA ASN A 144 -1.46 -9.03 22.44
C ASN A 144 -1.44 -8.12 23.67
N GLY A 145 -0.48 -7.17 23.74
CA GLY A 145 -0.28 -6.26 24.86
C GLY A 145 0.58 -6.85 25.99
N ARG A 146 0.86 -8.14 25.98
CA ARG A 146 1.69 -8.83 26.97
C ARG A 146 2.81 -9.66 26.32
N GLU A 147 2.49 -10.36 25.26
CA GLU A 147 3.37 -11.32 24.61
C GLU A 147 3.19 -11.24 23.08
N TYR A 148 4.08 -11.90 22.38
CA TYR A 148 3.97 -12.09 20.92
C TYR A 148 3.24 -13.40 20.63
N GLN A 149 2.34 -13.36 19.65
CA GLN A 149 1.68 -14.55 19.09
C GLN A 149 2.12 -14.71 17.64
N ILE A 150 2.38 -15.94 17.23
CA ILE A 150 2.71 -16.30 15.87
C ILE A 150 1.52 -17.03 15.26
N HIS A 151 1.07 -16.54 14.09
CA HIS A 151 0.04 -17.16 13.28
C HIS A 151 0.67 -17.59 11.96
N THR A 152 0.61 -18.87 11.62
CA THR A 152 0.87 -19.35 10.27
C THR A 152 -0.45 -19.32 9.53
N VAL A 153 -0.55 -18.52 8.50
CA VAL A 153 -1.78 -18.33 7.71
C VAL A 153 -1.58 -18.98 6.35
N ASP A 154 -2.39 -19.96 6.03
CA ASP A 154 -2.35 -20.67 4.75
C ASP A 154 -3.03 -19.85 3.63
N ASP A 155 -2.71 -20.15 2.38
CA ASP A 155 -3.12 -19.38 1.21
C ASP A 155 -4.65 -19.30 1.02
N ASP A 156 -5.40 -20.30 1.43
CA ASP A 156 -6.86 -20.33 1.43
C ASP A 156 -7.50 -19.37 2.45
N MET A 157 -6.74 -19.00 3.50
CA MET A 157 -7.18 -18.12 4.58
C MET A 157 -6.82 -16.64 4.38
N TYR A 158 -6.02 -16.29 3.39
CA TYR A 158 -5.57 -14.89 3.18
C TYR A 158 -6.71 -13.87 3.06
N SER A 159 -7.81 -14.26 2.44
CA SER A 159 -8.97 -13.39 2.26
C SER A 159 -9.88 -13.29 3.50
N ALA A 160 -9.68 -14.19 4.47
CA ALA A 160 -10.47 -14.23 5.71
C ALA A 160 -9.68 -13.71 6.93
N PHE A 161 -8.35 -13.70 6.85
CA PHE A 161 -7.51 -13.32 7.98
C PHE A 161 -7.48 -11.80 8.14
N ALA A 162 -8.12 -11.29 9.19
CA ALA A 162 -8.12 -9.88 9.55
C ALA A 162 -6.80 -9.49 10.24
N LEU A 163 -6.19 -8.41 9.76
CA LEU A 163 -5.01 -7.81 10.37
C LEU A 163 -5.40 -6.78 11.42
N VAL A 164 -4.54 -6.58 12.40
CA VAL A 164 -4.72 -5.59 13.46
C VAL A 164 -3.49 -4.69 13.57
N ASP A 165 -3.64 -3.56 14.24
CA ASP A 165 -2.55 -2.62 14.46
C ASP A 165 -1.32 -3.27 15.08
N GLY A 166 -0.15 -2.98 14.52
CA GLY A 166 1.14 -3.51 14.96
C GLY A 166 1.43 -4.95 14.55
N ASP A 167 0.60 -5.59 13.71
CA ASP A 167 0.94 -6.89 13.11
C ASP A 167 2.17 -6.76 12.21
N LYS A 168 3.02 -7.79 12.24
CA LYS A 168 4.12 -7.96 11.29
C LYS A 168 3.90 -9.22 10.47
N VAL A 169 3.80 -9.06 9.15
CA VAL A 169 3.64 -10.12 8.17
C VAL A 169 4.99 -10.40 7.53
N GLU A 170 5.42 -11.66 7.57
CA GLU A 170 6.66 -12.12 6.96
C GLU A 170 6.36 -13.16 5.89
N VAL A 171 6.81 -12.88 4.66
CA VAL A 171 6.68 -13.77 3.51
C VAL A 171 7.99 -14.52 3.31
N GLY A 172 7.95 -15.83 3.50
CA GLY A 172 9.09 -16.70 3.34
C GLY A 172 9.55 -16.86 1.89
N ARG A 173 10.73 -17.45 1.72
CA ARG A 173 11.30 -17.82 0.43
C ARG A 173 11.09 -19.30 0.16
N MET A 174 10.90 -19.68 -1.10
CA MET A 174 10.94 -21.08 -1.51
C MET A 174 12.30 -21.71 -1.16
N ILE A 175 12.27 -22.96 -0.72
CA ILE A 175 13.50 -23.71 -0.48
C ILE A 175 14.25 -23.92 -1.81
N GLU A 176 15.57 -23.82 -1.77
CA GLU A 176 16.44 -24.08 -2.93
C GLU A 176 16.54 -25.60 -3.20
N ARG A 177 15.41 -26.18 -3.57
CA ARG A 177 15.31 -27.62 -3.88
C ARG A 177 14.62 -27.78 -5.24
N PHE A 178 15.23 -28.61 -6.07
CA PHE A 178 14.62 -29.02 -7.34
C PHE A 178 13.73 -30.25 -7.10
N GLU A 179 12.47 -30.15 -7.46
CA GLU A 179 11.50 -31.24 -7.34
C GLU A 179 11.82 -32.42 -8.27
N ASN A 180 12.32 -32.09 -9.45
CA ASN A 180 12.52 -33.05 -10.54
C ASN A 180 13.96 -33.08 -11.08
N ARG A 181 14.95 -32.79 -10.24
CA ARG A 181 16.37 -32.79 -10.62
C ARG A 181 17.01 -34.15 -10.34
N ILE A 182 17.70 -34.72 -11.34
CA ILE A 182 18.62 -35.83 -11.17
C ILE A 182 20.02 -35.39 -11.63
N GLU A 183 21.04 -35.89 -10.97
CA GLU A 183 22.43 -35.66 -11.34
C GLU A 183 23.06 -37.00 -11.71
N VAL A 184 23.60 -37.09 -12.90
CA VAL A 184 24.26 -38.29 -13.43
C VAL A 184 25.78 -38.04 -13.47
N LYS A 185 26.54 -38.88 -12.78
CA LYS A 185 28.02 -38.83 -12.68
C LYS A 185 28.64 -40.18 -12.91
N GLY A 186 29.90 -40.21 -13.31
CA GLY A 186 30.74 -41.41 -13.44
C GLY A 186 30.85 -41.91 -14.85
N ALA A 187 30.94 -43.23 -15.07
CA ALA A 187 31.19 -43.86 -16.36
C ALA A 187 29.94 -43.81 -17.28
N VAL A 188 29.51 -42.60 -17.64
CA VAL A 188 28.35 -42.34 -18.51
C VAL A 188 28.82 -41.53 -19.74
N TYR A 189 28.04 -41.60 -20.84
CA TYR A 189 28.36 -40.89 -22.08
C TYR A 189 28.36 -39.37 -21.92
N ARG A 190 27.45 -38.84 -21.04
CA ARG A 190 27.41 -37.43 -20.64
C ARG A 190 27.05 -37.33 -19.19
N GLU A 191 27.95 -36.79 -18.39
CA GLU A 191 27.66 -36.33 -17.05
C GLU A 191 26.86 -35.04 -17.09
N GLY A 192 25.98 -34.81 -16.11
CA GLY A 192 25.23 -33.56 -16.01
C GLY A 192 23.97 -33.66 -15.16
N VAL A 193 23.26 -32.54 -15.15
CA VAL A 193 21.99 -32.42 -14.48
C VAL A 193 20.88 -32.57 -15.50
N TYR A 194 19.91 -33.44 -15.19
CA TYR A 194 18.78 -33.76 -16.05
C TYR A 194 17.48 -33.62 -15.31
N GLN A 195 16.39 -33.42 -16.06
CA GLN A 195 15.03 -33.45 -15.53
C GLN A 195 14.61 -34.90 -15.32
N LEU A 196 14.12 -35.20 -14.12
CA LEU A 196 13.37 -36.43 -13.87
C LEU A 196 12.01 -36.33 -14.57
N SER A 197 11.73 -37.24 -15.49
CA SER A 197 10.46 -37.33 -16.23
C SER A 197 9.97 -38.77 -16.25
N GLU A 198 8.72 -38.98 -16.64
CA GLU A 198 8.14 -40.33 -16.76
C GLU A 198 8.97 -41.25 -17.68
N ASN A 199 9.64 -40.68 -18.67
CA ASN A 199 10.52 -41.40 -19.62
C ASN A 199 11.94 -41.61 -19.10
N ILE A 200 12.36 -40.94 -18.00
CA ILE A 200 13.70 -41.06 -17.40
C ILE A 200 13.49 -41.36 -15.91
N ASN A 201 12.89 -42.50 -15.61
CA ASN A 201 12.68 -42.99 -14.25
C ASN A 201 13.45 -44.25 -13.92
N THR A 202 14.14 -44.82 -14.90
CA THR A 202 14.96 -46.04 -14.74
C THR A 202 16.32 -45.88 -15.40
N VAL A 203 17.35 -46.47 -14.77
CA VAL A 203 18.67 -46.64 -15.40
C VAL A 203 18.60 -47.93 -16.17
N SER A 204 18.55 -47.87 -17.50
CA SER A 204 18.78 -49.06 -18.32
C SER A 204 20.27 -49.32 -18.38
N LYS A 205 20.65 -50.57 -18.13
CA LYS A 205 22.03 -51.03 -18.24
C LYS A 205 22.44 -51.09 -19.70
#